data_27e48069eacb1ff7a98b01af181acf3c
#
_entry.id   27e48069eacb1ff7a98b01af181acf3c
#
_cell.length_a   1.000
_cell.length_b   1.000
_cell.length_c   1.000
_cell.angle_alpha   90.00
_cell.angle_beta   90.00
_cell.angle_gamma   90.00
#
_symmetry.space_group_name_H-M   'P 1'
#
loop_
_entity.id
_entity.type
_entity.pdbx_description
1 polymer ?
#
loop_
_entity_poly.entity_id
_entity_poly.type
_entity_poly.pdbx_seq_one_letter_code
_entity_poly.pdbx_strand_id
1 'polypeptide(L)'
;MKRFIGNKDFYKLVAALALPLLLQNAVSTFVNLLDNLMVGRIGTESMSGVSIVNQLLFVYNLCLFGGSGGAGIFGAQFFGRGDHAGIRHTLRFNILLCTGFTVLATVLLALIPDTLIGAFLHEAGTGGDLALTLAEGKDYLRIMLFGLPAFCLTTAYVSILRVTGDNRLPMKASIAAIFVNLVFNYLLIYGKFGFPMLGVRGAAIATVLSRYVEFGLILLGTHGRKNPPEYIRGLYRGFSIPGHLAGQIVRKGMPLLVNEMFWSLGMTMLTQCYSYRGLDAIAALNINSTVLNLFNTVIFTMGNTVGIVIGNLLGAEEYDRARDYCPKLAALSCTASAAVGVVLFLIAPYAPRLYNTSHEIMTLAASLMRICAIMLPVHAVTNAAYWTIRAGGRTYITMLSDSVFTWVVSVTIAWVLIHKTGLPLVEAYLFVNLAELIKMAIGIILLRRGIWVRNIVTGEEIAAGSKGN
;
A
#
# COMPACT_ATOMS: atom_id res chain seq x y z
N MET A 1 14.89 7.45 -29.20
CA MET A 1 14.38 6.14 -28.76
C MET A 1 15.30 5.43 -27.77
N LYS A 2 16.63 5.36 -27.94
CA LYS A 2 17.57 4.68 -27.02
C LYS A 2 17.50 5.11 -25.55
N ARG A 3 17.03 6.34 -25.25
CA ARG A 3 16.90 6.88 -23.89
C ARG A 3 15.81 6.20 -23.03
N PHE A 4 14.81 5.56 -23.65
CA PHE A 4 13.67 4.96 -22.98
C PHE A 4 13.69 3.42 -22.98
N ILE A 5 14.64 2.83 -23.72
CA ILE A 5 14.75 1.37 -23.87
C ILE A 5 15.99 0.91 -23.10
N GLY A 6 15.77 -0.05 -22.17
CA GLY A 6 16.83 -0.66 -21.40
C GLY A 6 17.54 -1.78 -22.18
N ASN A 7 18.72 -2.17 -21.69
CA ASN A 7 19.40 -3.39 -22.15
C ASN A 7 18.79 -4.64 -21.48
N LYS A 8 19.24 -5.82 -21.88
CA LYS A 8 18.75 -7.10 -21.34
C LYS A 8 18.94 -7.22 -19.82
N ASP A 9 20.02 -6.67 -19.28
CA ASP A 9 20.32 -6.74 -17.85
C ASP A 9 19.42 -5.82 -17.03
N PHE A 10 19.07 -4.65 -17.58
CA PHE A 10 18.06 -3.77 -17.01
C PHE A 10 16.70 -4.49 -16.86
N TYR A 11 16.23 -5.13 -17.93
CA TYR A 11 14.93 -5.85 -17.86
C TYR A 11 14.98 -7.06 -16.95
N LYS A 12 16.10 -7.79 -16.90
CA LYS A 12 16.28 -8.89 -15.94
C LYS A 12 16.22 -8.40 -14.48
N LEU A 13 16.91 -7.29 -14.17
CA LEU A 13 16.90 -6.67 -12.85
C LEU A 13 15.49 -6.27 -12.44
N VAL A 14 14.80 -5.51 -13.30
CA VAL A 14 13.43 -5.06 -13.01
C VAL A 14 12.47 -6.24 -12.87
N ALA A 15 12.54 -7.23 -13.75
CA ALA A 15 11.69 -8.42 -13.68
C ALA A 15 11.94 -9.23 -12.38
N ALA A 16 13.20 -9.37 -11.97
CA ALA A 16 13.56 -10.09 -10.73
C ALA A 16 12.97 -9.43 -9.47
N LEU A 17 12.80 -8.10 -9.50
CA LEU A 17 12.19 -7.34 -8.40
C LEU A 17 10.66 -7.26 -8.52
N ALA A 18 10.15 -6.96 -9.72
CA ALA A 18 8.75 -6.68 -9.94
C ALA A 18 7.87 -7.94 -9.98
N LEU A 19 8.30 -9.03 -10.64
CA LEU A 19 7.48 -10.22 -10.79
C LEU A 19 7.09 -10.88 -9.46
N PRO A 20 8.00 -11.06 -8.48
CA PRO A 20 7.60 -11.59 -7.18
C PRO A 20 6.59 -10.70 -6.46
N LEU A 21 6.75 -9.36 -6.54
CA LEU A 21 5.84 -8.40 -5.92
C LEU A 21 4.47 -8.41 -6.60
N LEU A 22 4.44 -8.47 -7.94
CA LEU A 22 3.18 -8.57 -8.70
C LEU A 22 2.42 -9.84 -8.34
N LEU A 23 3.10 -10.98 -8.33
CA LEU A 23 2.49 -12.26 -7.98
C LEU A 23 1.96 -12.26 -6.54
N GLN A 24 2.76 -11.77 -5.58
CA GLN A 24 2.34 -11.62 -4.19
C GLN A 24 1.07 -10.77 -4.06
N ASN A 25 1.07 -9.58 -4.67
CA ASN A 25 -0.06 -8.65 -4.61
C ASN A 25 -1.32 -9.22 -5.30
N ALA A 26 -1.17 -9.84 -6.47
CA ALA A 26 -2.28 -10.45 -7.20
C ALA A 26 -2.94 -11.58 -6.40
N VAL A 27 -2.14 -12.47 -5.82
CA VAL A 27 -2.63 -13.58 -4.99
C VAL A 27 -3.28 -13.03 -3.72
N SER A 28 -2.67 -12.03 -3.04
CA SER A 28 -3.26 -11.39 -1.86
C SER A 28 -4.62 -10.75 -2.15
N THR A 29 -4.75 -10.04 -3.28
CA THR A 29 -6.02 -9.40 -3.66
C THR A 29 -7.10 -10.44 -3.95
N PHE A 30 -6.75 -11.53 -4.65
CA PHE A 30 -7.68 -12.61 -4.94
C PHE A 30 -8.20 -13.29 -3.67
N VAL A 31 -7.31 -13.51 -2.69
CA VAL A 31 -7.72 -14.16 -1.44
C VAL A 31 -8.51 -13.23 -0.54
N ASN A 32 -8.18 -11.95 -0.48
CA ASN A 32 -9.03 -10.97 0.22
C ASN A 32 -10.46 -10.96 -0.33
N LEU A 33 -10.62 -11.16 -1.65
CA LEU A 33 -11.94 -11.34 -2.26
C LEU A 33 -12.62 -12.61 -1.75
N LEU A 34 -11.90 -13.74 -1.70
CA LEU A 34 -12.44 -15.01 -1.19
C LEU A 34 -12.82 -14.91 0.30
N ASP A 35 -11.99 -14.28 1.13
CA ASP A 35 -12.27 -14.06 2.56
C ASP A 35 -13.57 -13.28 2.74
N ASN A 36 -13.73 -12.18 2.00
CA ASN A 36 -14.96 -11.38 2.04
C ASN A 36 -16.19 -12.18 1.60
N LEU A 37 -16.06 -13.04 0.58
CA LEU A 37 -17.14 -13.91 0.14
C LEU A 37 -17.49 -14.99 1.19
N MET A 38 -16.48 -15.55 1.86
CA MET A 38 -16.68 -16.57 2.90
C MET A 38 -17.36 -15.99 4.14
N VAL A 39 -16.94 -14.81 4.60
CA VAL A 39 -17.57 -14.09 5.71
C VAL A 39 -18.98 -13.61 5.34
N GLY A 40 -19.17 -13.13 4.10
CA GLY A 40 -20.49 -12.67 3.63
C GLY A 40 -21.56 -13.76 3.61
N ARG A 41 -21.18 -15.04 3.57
CA ARG A 41 -22.11 -16.18 3.66
C ARG A 41 -22.57 -16.49 5.10
N ILE A 42 -21.96 -15.90 6.11
CA ILE A 42 -22.37 -16.10 7.52
C ILE A 42 -23.63 -15.27 7.82
N GLY A 43 -23.65 -14.02 7.37
CA GLY A 43 -24.75 -13.08 7.58
C GLY A 43 -24.35 -11.64 7.33
N THR A 44 -25.34 -10.77 7.14
CA THR A 44 -25.12 -9.35 6.83
C THR A 44 -24.49 -8.61 8.02
N GLU A 45 -24.94 -8.88 9.23
CA GLU A 45 -24.46 -8.29 10.47
C GLU A 45 -23.00 -8.66 10.71
N SER A 46 -22.66 -9.95 10.56
CA SER A 46 -21.30 -10.46 10.67
C SER A 46 -20.36 -9.83 9.65
N MET A 47 -20.81 -9.74 8.39
CA MET A 47 -20.03 -9.11 7.31
C MET A 47 -19.79 -7.62 7.60
N SER A 48 -20.80 -6.91 8.07
CA SER A 48 -20.72 -5.49 8.41
C SER A 48 -19.75 -5.25 9.58
N GLY A 49 -19.84 -6.04 10.65
CA GLY A 49 -18.93 -5.97 11.79
C GLY A 49 -17.48 -6.19 11.40
N VAL A 50 -17.20 -7.24 10.61
CA VAL A 50 -15.86 -7.53 10.07
C VAL A 50 -15.36 -6.40 9.18
N SER A 51 -16.20 -5.84 8.31
CA SER A 51 -15.83 -4.74 7.41
C SER A 51 -15.42 -3.49 8.17
N ILE A 52 -16.13 -3.12 9.24
CA ILE A 52 -15.79 -1.99 10.11
C ILE A 52 -14.42 -2.21 10.76
N VAL A 53 -14.18 -3.38 11.31
CA VAL A 53 -12.89 -3.70 11.94
C VAL A 53 -11.76 -3.67 10.91
N ASN A 54 -11.98 -4.21 9.71
CA ASN A 54 -11.00 -4.15 8.63
C ASN A 54 -10.68 -2.70 8.22
N GLN A 55 -11.64 -1.78 8.27
CA GLN A 55 -11.38 -0.35 8.04
C GLN A 55 -10.50 0.27 9.14
N LEU A 56 -10.70 -0.11 10.40
CA LEU A 56 -9.83 0.31 11.51
C LEU A 56 -8.41 -0.24 11.35
N LEU A 57 -8.30 -1.52 10.99
CA LEU A 57 -7.01 -2.17 10.72
C LEU A 57 -6.31 -1.59 9.46
N PHE A 58 -7.07 -1.09 8.49
CA PHE A 58 -6.51 -0.40 7.32
C PHE A 58 -5.78 0.88 7.73
N VAL A 59 -6.33 1.67 8.66
CA VAL A 59 -5.63 2.86 9.21
C VAL A 59 -4.33 2.45 9.88
N TYR A 60 -4.34 1.40 10.69
CA TYR A 60 -3.12 0.84 11.29
C TYR A 60 -2.08 0.44 10.23
N ASN A 61 -2.51 -0.24 9.15
CA ASN A 61 -1.64 -0.62 8.05
C ASN A 61 -1.00 0.59 7.34
N LEU A 62 -1.75 1.68 7.15
CA LEU A 62 -1.23 2.93 6.59
C LEU A 62 -0.14 3.54 7.48
N CYS A 63 -0.34 3.52 8.81
CA CYS A 63 0.68 4.00 9.75
C CYS A 63 1.97 3.18 9.67
N LEU A 64 1.86 1.85 9.59
CA LEU A 64 3.02 0.98 9.41
C LEU A 64 3.73 1.23 8.07
N PHE A 65 2.98 1.33 6.97
CA PHE A 65 3.52 1.57 5.64
C PHE A 65 4.22 2.92 5.53
N GLY A 66 3.56 3.99 5.99
CA GLY A 66 4.12 5.34 5.99
C GLY A 66 5.35 5.45 6.88
N GLY A 67 5.27 4.92 8.11
CA GLY A 67 6.38 4.91 9.06
C GLY A 67 7.60 4.12 8.56
N SER A 68 7.38 2.89 8.06
CA SER A 68 8.43 2.06 7.49
C SER A 68 9.05 2.65 6.21
N GLY A 69 8.31 3.53 5.53
CA GLY A 69 8.76 4.16 4.30
C GLY A 69 10.04 4.98 4.47
N GLY A 70 10.18 5.68 5.60
CA GLY A 70 11.42 6.40 5.94
C GLY A 70 12.61 5.45 6.07
N ALA A 71 12.46 4.38 6.85
CA ALA A 71 13.48 3.35 7.01
C ALA A 71 13.83 2.67 5.66
N GLY A 72 12.83 2.43 4.82
CA GLY A 72 13.03 1.83 3.50
C GLY A 72 13.95 2.64 2.59
N ILE A 73 13.87 3.98 2.60
CA ILE A 73 14.75 4.85 1.80
C ILE A 73 16.21 4.69 2.25
N PHE A 74 16.46 4.74 3.56
CA PHE A 74 17.81 4.55 4.12
C PHE A 74 18.33 3.14 3.87
N GLY A 75 17.48 2.11 4.08
CA GLY A 75 17.82 0.71 3.82
C GLY A 75 18.25 0.48 2.37
N ALA A 76 17.55 1.06 1.39
CA ALA A 76 17.91 0.96 -0.02
C ALA A 76 19.27 1.60 -0.32
N GLN A 77 19.53 2.79 0.21
CA GLN A 77 20.80 3.48 -0.04
C GLN A 77 21.97 2.83 0.71
N PHE A 78 21.78 2.36 1.97
CA PHE A 78 22.82 1.57 2.67
C PHE A 78 23.13 0.27 1.94
N PHE A 79 22.11 -0.39 1.37
CA PHE A 79 22.33 -1.60 0.58
C PHE A 79 23.16 -1.30 -0.68
N GLY A 80 22.82 -0.23 -1.40
CA GLY A 80 23.59 0.20 -2.57
C GLY A 80 25.06 0.50 -2.25
N ARG A 81 25.31 1.08 -1.07
CA ARG A 81 26.65 1.37 -0.58
C ARG A 81 27.41 0.11 -0.04
N GLY A 82 26.70 -1.00 0.17
CA GLY A 82 27.28 -2.19 0.81
C GLY A 82 27.46 -2.06 2.34
N ASP A 83 26.82 -1.09 2.97
CA ASP A 83 26.89 -0.86 4.42
C ASP A 83 25.90 -1.75 5.18
N HIS A 84 26.34 -2.95 5.51
CA HIS A 84 25.53 -3.92 6.26
C HIS A 84 25.23 -3.47 7.71
N ALA A 85 26.06 -2.63 8.31
CA ALA A 85 25.82 -2.08 9.64
C ALA A 85 24.68 -1.05 9.59
N GLY A 86 24.70 -0.17 8.60
CA GLY A 86 23.62 0.81 8.34
C GLY A 86 22.28 0.10 8.10
N ILE A 87 22.26 -0.97 7.28
CA ILE A 87 21.04 -1.76 7.06
C ILE A 87 20.54 -2.36 8.38
N ARG A 88 21.42 -2.91 9.21
CA ARG A 88 21.09 -3.50 10.52
C ARG A 88 20.48 -2.46 11.46
N HIS A 89 21.05 -1.28 11.55
CA HIS A 89 20.50 -0.18 12.36
C HIS A 89 19.13 0.28 11.84
N THR A 90 18.97 0.35 10.53
CA THR A 90 17.70 0.69 9.89
C THR A 90 16.62 -0.36 10.18
N LEU A 91 16.97 -1.66 10.14
CA LEU A 91 16.05 -2.75 10.50
C LEU A 91 15.65 -2.68 11.99
N ARG A 92 16.62 -2.46 12.90
CA ARG A 92 16.35 -2.27 14.33
C ARG A 92 15.38 -1.11 14.56
N PHE A 93 15.64 0.02 13.91
CA PHE A 93 14.76 1.18 13.99
C PHE A 93 13.34 0.85 13.50
N ASN A 94 13.25 0.15 12.36
CA ASN A 94 11.96 -0.23 11.78
C ASN A 94 11.18 -1.19 12.68
N ILE A 95 11.85 -2.15 13.32
CA ILE A 95 11.24 -3.05 14.32
C ILE A 95 10.68 -2.23 15.49
N LEU A 96 11.47 -1.31 16.06
CA LEU A 96 11.02 -0.46 17.17
C LEU A 96 9.85 0.44 16.78
N LEU A 97 9.93 1.08 15.62
CA LEU A 97 8.88 1.95 15.11
C LEU A 97 7.57 1.19 14.91
N CYS A 98 7.62 0.06 14.20
CA CYS A 98 6.45 -0.78 13.94
C CYS A 98 5.87 -1.33 15.25
N THR A 99 6.73 -1.75 16.20
CA THR A 99 6.30 -2.22 17.53
C THR A 99 5.61 -1.09 18.30
N GLY A 100 6.16 0.12 18.28
CA GLY A 100 5.55 1.29 18.92
C GLY A 100 4.15 1.59 18.37
N PHE A 101 3.99 1.62 17.04
CA PHE A 101 2.66 1.78 16.41
C PHE A 101 1.72 0.63 16.76
N THR A 102 2.23 -0.59 16.84
CA THR A 102 1.41 -1.76 17.17
C THR A 102 0.93 -1.72 18.62
N VAL A 103 1.80 -1.37 19.56
CA VAL A 103 1.41 -1.20 20.97
C VAL A 103 0.36 -0.11 21.10
N LEU A 104 0.57 1.04 20.49
CA LEU A 104 -0.39 2.14 20.50
C LEU A 104 -1.74 1.72 19.91
N ALA A 105 -1.74 1.09 18.72
CA ALA A 105 -2.94 0.63 18.06
C ALA A 105 -3.67 -0.45 18.91
N THR A 106 -2.92 -1.41 19.47
CA THR A 106 -3.50 -2.47 20.33
C THR A 106 -4.15 -1.88 21.57
N VAL A 107 -3.49 -0.92 22.23
CA VAL A 107 -4.04 -0.23 23.41
C VAL A 107 -5.32 0.53 23.04
N LEU A 108 -5.30 1.33 22.00
CA LEU A 108 -6.47 2.10 21.54
C LEU A 108 -7.64 1.17 21.18
N LEU A 109 -7.39 0.17 20.33
CA LEU A 109 -8.42 -0.77 19.88
C LEU A 109 -8.95 -1.68 21.00
N ALA A 110 -8.16 -1.96 22.04
CA ALA A 110 -8.58 -2.75 23.20
C ALA A 110 -9.36 -1.93 24.22
N LEU A 111 -9.01 -0.64 24.42
CA LEU A 111 -9.64 0.19 25.47
C LEU A 111 -10.98 0.78 25.04
N ILE A 112 -11.15 1.16 23.77
CA ILE A 112 -12.33 1.87 23.28
C ILE A 112 -12.99 1.19 22.06
N PRO A 113 -13.15 -0.14 22.01
CA PRO A 113 -13.70 -0.84 20.85
C PRO A 113 -15.14 -0.40 20.56
N ASP A 114 -15.97 -0.20 21.58
CA ASP A 114 -17.36 0.20 21.42
C ASP A 114 -17.50 1.57 20.74
N THR A 115 -16.67 2.53 21.13
CA THR A 115 -16.65 3.87 20.53
C THR A 115 -16.16 3.83 19.08
N LEU A 116 -15.09 3.06 18.81
CA LEU A 116 -14.49 3.01 17.49
C LEU A 116 -15.39 2.28 16.48
N ILE A 117 -15.97 1.14 16.86
CA ILE A 117 -16.89 0.41 15.98
C ILE A 117 -18.23 1.15 15.91
N GLY A 118 -18.74 1.66 17.05
CA GLY A 118 -19.99 2.40 17.14
C GLY A 118 -20.01 3.67 16.30
N ALA A 119 -18.86 4.34 16.11
CA ALA A 119 -18.75 5.51 15.24
C ALA A 119 -19.12 5.24 13.77
N PHE A 120 -19.07 3.99 13.33
CA PHE A 120 -19.48 3.57 11.99
C PHE A 120 -20.92 3.04 11.91
N LEU A 121 -21.55 2.81 13.08
CA LEU A 121 -22.92 2.31 13.17
C LEU A 121 -23.89 3.49 13.24
N HIS A 122 -24.64 3.74 12.17
CA HIS A 122 -25.66 4.79 12.10
C HIS A 122 -27.03 4.15 11.95
N GLU A 123 -28.02 4.63 12.67
CA GLU A 123 -29.40 4.13 12.66
C GLU A 123 -30.12 4.32 11.30
N ALA A 124 -29.61 5.17 10.44
CA ALA A 124 -30.25 5.51 9.17
C ALA A 124 -29.93 4.47 8.09
N GLY A 125 -30.79 3.46 7.94
CA GLY A 125 -30.96 2.75 6.67
C GLY A 125 -30.55 1.28 6.58
N THR A 126 -30.09 0.65 7.65
CA THR A 126 -29.84 -0.81 7.65
C THR A 126 -30.89 -1.50 8.52
N GLY A 127 -31.77 -2.32 7.91
CA GLY A 127 -32.74 -3.15 8.64
C GLY A 127 -32.10 -4.29 9.43
N GLY A 128 -30.81 -4.16 9.81
CA GLY A 128 -30.03 -5.16 10.56
C GLY A 128 -29.91 -4.82 12.05
N ASP A 129 -29.59 -5.84 12.84
CA ASP A 129 -29.36 -5.70 14.29
C ASP A 129 -27.98 -5.06 14.56
N LEU A 130 -28.01 -3.76 14.94
CA LEU A 130 -26.80 -2.99 15.27
C LEU A 130 -26.06 -3.56 16.48
N ALA A 131 -26.78 -4.11 17.47
CA ALA A 131 -26.18 -4.71 18.66
C ALA A 131 -25.44 -6.00 18.30
N LEU A 132 -25.99 -6.81 17.42
CA LEU A 132 -25.34 -8.02 16.90
C LEU A 132 -24.11 -7.64 16.06
N THR A 133 -24.22 -6.64 15.16
CA THR A 133 -23.09 -6.15 14.35
C THR A 133 -21.94 -5.67 15.22
N LEU A 134 -22.22 -4.93 16.30
CA LEU A 134 -21.22 -4.49 17.27
C LEU A 134 -20.57 -5.67 18.00
N ALA A 135 -21.36 -6.65 18.43
CA ALA A 135 -20.88 -7.83 19.14
C ALA A 135 -19.94 -8.68 18.25
N GLU A 136 -20.35 -8.98 17.02
CA GLU A 136 -19.56 -9.73 16.03
C GLU A 136 -18.26 -8.97 15.67
N GLY A 137 -18.34 -7.65 15.48
CA GLY A 137 -17.17 -6.82 15.26
C GLY A 137 -16.18 -6.84 16.42
N LYS A 138 -16.67 -6.77 17.67
CA LYS A 138 -15.83 -6.86 18.88
C LYS A 138 -15.15 -8.22 19.01
N ASP A 139 -15.88 -9.29 18.76
CA ASP A 139 -15.34 -10.65 18.82
C ASP A 139 -14.24 -10.86 17.76
N TYR A 140 -14.48 -10.38 16.55
CA TYR A 140 -13.47 -10.39 15.51
C TYR A 140 -12.24 -9.57 15.89
N LEU A 141 -12.44 -8.33 16.36
CA LEU A 141 -11.36 -7.43 16.75
C LEU A 141 -10.49 -8.01 17.85
N ARG A 142 -11.11 -8.55 18.93
CA ARG A 142 -10.38 -9.16 20.05
C ARG A 142 -9.38 -10.23 19.59
N ILE A 143 -9.78 -11.08 18.64
CA ILE A 143 -8.91 -12.12 18.12
C ILE A 143 -7.85 -11.51 17.22
N MET A 144 -8.22 -10.55 16.36
CA MET A 144 -7.29 -9.89 15.44
C MET A 144 -6.14 -9.15 16.14
N LEU A 145 -6.37 -8.62 17.36
CA LEU A 145 -5.33 -7.97 18.17
C LEU A 145 -4.13 -8.90 18.41
N PHE A 146 -4.35 -10.20 18.57
CA PHE A 146 -3.26 -11.18 18.72
C PHE A 146 -2.43 -11.36 17.43
N GLY A 147 -2.98 -11.03 16.27
CA GLY A 147 -2.27 -11.10 14.99
C GLY A 147 -1.39 -9.88 14.70
N LEU A 148 -1.65 -8.73 15.36
CA LEU A 148 -0.94 -7.48 15.08
C LEU A 148 0.58 -7.58 15.34
N PRO A 149 1.10 -8.21 16.40
CA PRO A 149 2.55 -8.36 16.61
C PRO A 149 3.24 -9.14 15.48
N ALA A 150 2.64 -10.24 15.02
CA ALA A 150 3.19 -11.02 13.92
C ALA A 150 3.20 -10.21 12.62
N PHE A 151 2.11 -9.49 12.32
CA PHE A 151 2.01 -8.62 11.15
C PHE A 151 3.02 -7.47 11.18
N CYS A 152 3.19 -6.83 12.33
CA CYS A 152 4.16 -5.78 12.59
C CYS A 152 5.58 -6.22 12.26
N LEU A 153 6.02 -7.33 12.85
CA LEU A 153 7.36 -7.86 12.66
C LEU A 153 7.58 -8.32 11.22
N THR A 154 6.59 -8.99 10.61
CA THR A 154 6.62 -9.34 9.18
C THR A 154 6.84 -8.08 8.32
N THR A 155 6.08 -7.00 8.57
CA THR A 155 6.21 -5.74 7.82
C THR A 155 7.60 -5.13 7.95
N ALA A 156 8.16 -5.12 9.18
CA ALA A 156 9.51 -4.59 9.43
C ALA A 156 10.59 -5.38 8.66
N TYR A 157 10.54 -6.69 8.68
CA TYR A 157 11.49 -7.54 7.94
C TYR A 157 11.31 -7.44 6.44
N VAL A 158 10.07 -7.54 5.95
CA VAL A 158 9.74 -7.49 4.52
C VAL A 158 10.18 -6.19 3.89
N SER A 159 10.07 -5.05 4.59
CA SER A 159 10.51 -3.76 4.05
C SER A 159 12.00 -3.77 3.73
N ILE A 160 12.84 -4.35 4.59
CA ILE A 160 14.30 -4.45 4.37
C ILE A 160 14.65 -5.54 3.35
N LEU A 161 13.99 -6.70 3.38
CA LEU A 161 14.20 -7.74 2.38
C LEU A 161 13.91 -7.23 0.96
N ARG A 162 12.87 -6.42 0.79
CA ARG A 162 12.53 -5.82 -0.51
C ARG A 162 13.63 -4.88 -1.02
N VAL A 163 14.13 -3.98 -0.18
CA VAL A 163 15.16 -3.00 -0.58
C VAL A 163 16.53 -3.64 -0.78
N THR A 164 16.78 -4.79 -0.16
CA THR A 164 17.99 -5.61 -0.39
C THR A 164 17.83 -6.63 -1.53
N GLY A 165 16.71 -6.57 -2.26
CA GLY A 165 16.49 -7.38 -3.47
C GLY A 165 15.98 -8.80 -3.22
N ASP A 166 15.79 -9.25 -1.96
CA ASP A 166 15.23 -10.57 -1.66
C ASP A 166 13.69 -10.53 -1.62
N ASN A 167 13.08 -10.33 -2.79
CA ASN A 167 11.62 -10.32 -2.92
C ASN A 167 11.01 -11.72 -2.97
N ARG A 168 11.83 -12.76 -3.21
CA ARG A 168 11.35 -14.14 -3.33
C ARG A 168 10.92 -14.73 -1.99
N LEU A 169 11.63 -14.41 -0.92
CA LEU A 169 11.29 -14.92 0.41
C LEU A 169 9.95 -14.35 0.90
N PRO A 170 9.71 -13.03 0.91
CA PRO A 170 8.40 -12.48 1.24
C PRO A 170 7.26 -13.04 0.38
N MET A 171 7.45 -13.14 -0.94
CA MET A 171 6.46 -13.72 -1.85
C MET A 171 6.08 -15.15 -1.45
N LYS A 172 7.07 -16.03 -1.22
CA LYS A 172 6.80 -17.42 -0.83
C LYS A 172 6.11 -17.51 0.53
N ALA A 173 6.55 -16.72 1.51
CA ALA A 173 5.96 -16.68 2.83
C ALA A 173 4.50 -16.21 2.79
N SER A 174 4.21 -15.13 2.05
CA SER A 174 2.85 -14.63 1.89
C SER A 174 1.96 -15.62 1.16
N ILE A 175 2.41 -16.26 0.07
CA ILE A 175 1.62 -17.26 -0.64
C ILE A 175 1.31 -18.44 0.28
N ALA A 176 2.27 -18.94 1.05
CA ALA A 176 2.03 -20.02 2.01
C ALA A 176 1.01 -19.59 3.09
N ALA A 177 1.16 -18.39 3.66
CA ALA A 177 0.23 -17.86 4.64
C ALA A 177 -1.21 -17.74 4.09
N ILE A 178 -1.34 -17.33 2.84
CA ILE A 178 -2.62 -17.25 2.12
C ILE A 178 -3.29 -18.63 2.02
N PHE A 179 -2.56 -19.67 1.65
CA PHE A 179 -3.11 -21.02 1.63
C PHE A 179 -3.54 -21.49 3.02
N VAL A 180 -2.75 -21.20 4.05
CA VAL A 180 -3.12 -21.48 5.44
C VAL A 180 -4.40 -20.76 5.81
N ASN A 181 -4.50 -19.46 5.52
CA ASN A 181 -5.70 -18.66 5.78
C ASN A 181 -6.93 -19.26 5.10
N LEU A 182 -6.86 -19.55 3.80
CA LEU A 182 -7.97 -20.11 3.03
C LEU A 182 -8.45 -21.45 3.59
N VAL A 183 -7.52 -22.36 3.90
CA VAL A 183 -7.85 -23.68 4.47
C VAL A 183 -8.51 -23.53 5.84
N PHE A 184 -7.92 -22.76 6.75
CA PHE A 184 -8.47 -22.58 8.09
C PHE A 184 -9.75 -21.75 8.10
N ASN A 185 -9.94 -20.79 7.19
CA ASN A 185 -11.22 -20.13 6.98
C ASN A 185 -12.31 -21.15 6.65
N TYR A 186 -12.06 -22.05 5.69
CA TYR A 186 -13.04 -23.06 5.31
C TYR A 186 -13.36 -24.02 6.48
N LEU A 187 -12.36 -24.44 7.24
CA LEU A 187 -12.52 -25.35 8.37
C LEU A 187 -13.26 -24.69 9.53
N LEU A 188 -12.85 -23.48 9.94
CA LEU A 188 -13.32 -22.84 11.18
C LEU A 188 -14.59 -22.01 10.97
N ILE A 189 -14.80 -21.42 9.80
CA ILE A 189 -16.05 -20.68 9.54
C ILE A 189 -17.22 -21.67 9.45
N TYR A 190 -17.05 -22.77 8.69
CA TYR A 190 -18.15 -23.68 8.37
C TYR A 190 -18.17 -24.97 9.19
N GLY A 191 -17.20 -25.19 10.10
CA GLY A 191 -17.15 -26.36 10.95
C GLY A 191 -16.99 -27.67 10.17
N LYS A 192 -16.09 -27.71 9.16
CA LYS A 192 -15.87 -28.91 8.34
C LYS A 192 -14.80 -29.81 8.95
N PHE A 193 -14.83 -31.10 8.59
CA PHE A 193 -13.84 -32.12 9.00
C PHE A 193 -13.68 -32.27 10.53
N GLY A 194 -14.76 -32.06 11.31
CA GLY A 194 -14.74 -32.19 12.76
C GLY A 194 -14.26 -30.94 13.51
N PHE A 195 -13.96 -29.84 12.83
CA PHE A 195 -13.68 -28.56 13.46
C PHE A 195 -14.98 -27.88 13.92
N PRO A 196 -14.93 -27.09 15.01
CA PRO A 196 -16.09 -26.34 15.48
C PRO A 196 -16.47 -25.24 14.48
N MET A 197 -17.78 -25.03 14.28
CA MET A 197 -18.28 -23.91 13.49
C MET A 197 -18.21 -22.62 14.32
N LEU A 198 -17.21 -21.79 14.06
CA LEU A 198 -16.91 -20.57 14.82
C LEU A 198 -17.35 -19.29 14.12
N GLY A 199 -17.84 -19.37 12.87
CA GLY A 199 -18.29 -18.20 12.13
C GLY A 199 -17.21 -17.12 12.01
N VAL A 200 -17.54 -15.89 12.43
CA VAL A 200 -16.64 -14.71 12.39
C VAL A 200 -15.38 -14.92 13.23
N ARG A 201 -15.50 -15.55 14.40
CA ARG A 201 -14.33 -15.89 15.23
C ARG A 201 -13.38 -16.84 14.51
N GLY A 202 -13.94 -17.78 13.73
CA GLY A 202 -13.18 -18.70 12.91
C GLY A 202 -12.36 -17.98 11.82
N ALA A 203 -12.95 -16.97 11.17
CA ALA A 203 -12.26 -16.13 10.20
C ALA A 203 -11.09 -15.35 10.84
N ALA A 204 -11.30 -14.77 12.02
CA ALA A 204 -10.25 -14.07 12.76
C ALA A 204 -9.10 -14.99 13.15
N ILE A 205 -9.39 -16.20 13.69
CA ILE A 205 -8.39 -17.19 14.08
C ILE A 205 -7.56 -17.63 12.86
N ALA A 206 -8.20 -17.91 11.73
CA ALA A 206 -7.52 -18.30 10.48
C ALA A 206 -6.58 -17.19 10.00
N THR A 207 -7.01 -15.93 10.08
CA THR A 207 -6.19 -14.78 9.73
C THR A 207 -4.99 -14.64 10.67
N VAL A 208 -5.19 -14.70 11.98
CA VAL A 208 -4.11 -14.63 12.98
C VAL A 208 -3.10 -15.75 12.76
N LEU A 209 -3.58 -16.99 12.59
CA LEU A 209 -2.71 -18.14 12.35
C LEU A 209 -1.86 -17.94 11.09
N SER A 210 -2.47 -17.49 10.00
CA SER A 210 -1.74 -17.21 8.75
C SER A 210 -0.66 -16.13 8.92
N ARG A 211 -0.89 -15.10 9.74
CA ARG A 211 0.12 -14.06 10.05
C ARG A 211 1.31 -14.64 10.83
N TYR A 212 1.08 -15.53 11.78
CA TYR A 212 2.17 -16.21 12.49
C TYR A 212 2.94 -17.18 11.59
N VAL A 213 2.27 -17.88 10.69
CA VAL A 213 2.95 -18.71 9.68
C VAL A 213 3.82 -17.85 8.75
N GLU A 214 3.29 -16.72 8.26
CA GLU A 214 4.04 -15.77 7.43
C GLU A 214 5.30 -15.28 8.16
N PHE A 215 5.13 -14.82 9.40
CA PHE A 215 6.23 -14.35 10.23
C PHE A 215 7.26 -15.45 10.51
N GLY A 216 6.82 -16.66 10.85
CA GLY A 216 7.70 -17.82 11.07
C GLY A 216 8.52 -18.16 9.85
N LEU A 217 7.91 -18.18 8.65
CA LEU A 217 8.60 -18.42 7.40
C LEU A 217 9.62 -17.32 7.06
N ILE A 218 9.30 -16.06 7.34
CA ILE A 218 10.24 -14.93 7.18
C ILE A 218 11.42 -15.08 8.15
N LEU A 219 11.18 -15.40 9.43
CA LEU A 219 12.25 -15.63 10.42
C LEU A 219 13.14 -16.80 10.02
N LEU A 220 12.55 -17.95 9.72
CA LEU A 220 13.29 -19.15 9.30
C LEU A 220 14.07 -18.88 8.01
N GLY A 221 13.43 -18.18 7.04
CA GLY A 221 14.07 -17.85 5.78
C GLY A 221 15.17 -16.77 5.89
N THR A 222 15.22 -15.99 6.97
CA THR A 222 16.29 -15.00 7.20
C THR A 222 17.36 -15.51 8.16
N HIS A 223 16.97 -15.98 9.33
CA HIS A 223 17.90 -16.42 10.39
C HIS A 223 18.33 -17.89 10.29
N GLY A 224 17.47 -18.76 9.74
CA GLY A 224 17.74 -20.20 9.60
C GLY A 224 18.57 -20.59 8.38
N ARG A 225 18.97 -19.65 7.53
CA ARG A 225 19.87 -19.94 6.39
C ARG A 225 21.26 -20.33 6.88
N LYS A 226 21.91 -21.28 6.19
CA LYS A 226 23.33 -21.63 6.45
C LYS A 226 24.23 -20.39 6.38
N ASN A 227 23.97 -19.49 5.44
CA ASN A 227 24.64 -18.20 5.29
C ASN A 227 23.59 -17.08 5.35
N PRO A 228 23.20 -16.63 6.55
CA PRO A 228 22.28 -15.51 6.68
C PRO A 228 22.94 -14.21 6.16
N PRO A 229 22.15 -13.28 5.60
CA PRO A 229 22.66 -11.97 5.18
C PRO A 229 23.42 -11.30 6.33
N GLU A 230 24.53 -10.61 6.02
CA GLU A 230 25.42 -10.05 7.03
C GLU A 230 24.73 -9.02 7.95
N TYR A 231 23.76 -8.27 7.41
CA TYR A 231 22.96 -7.34 8.21
C TYR A 231 22.02 -8.03 9.21
N ILE A 232 21.70 -9.32 9.02
CA ILE A 232 20.93 -10.13 9.98
C ILE A 232 21.80 -10.64 11.13
N ARG A 233 23.11 -10.91 10.84
CA ARG A 233 24.03 -11.40 11.87
C ARG A 233 24.20 -10.36 12.97
N GLY A 234 23.86 -10.74 14.21
CA GLY A 234 23.96 -9.85 15.36
C GLY A 234 22.87 -8.78 15.43
N LEU A 235 21.75 -8.93 14.71
CA LEU A 235 20.61 -8.01 14.75
C LEU A 235 20.14 -7.74 16.18
N TYR A 236 20.05 -8.78 17.00
CA TYR A 236 19.60 -8.73 18.40
C TYR A 236 20.75 -8.59 19.42
N ARG A 237 22.02 -8.54 18.97
CA ARG A 237 23.16 -8.29 19.86
C ARG A 237 23.33 -6.78 20.05
N GLY A 238 22.79 -6.27 21.16
CA GLY A 238 22.80 -4.83 21.46
C GLY A 238 21.85 -4.04 20.56
N PHE A 239 20.74 -3.58 21.11
CA PHE A 239 19.73 -2.77 20.39
C PHE A 239 20.16 -1.29 20.31
N SER A 240 21.43 -1.03 19.98
CA SER A 240 21.96 0.33 19.80
C SER A 240 21.64 0.82 18.39
N ILE A 241 21.03 2.00 18.30
CA ILE A 241 20.78 2.73 17.06
C ILE A 241 21.42 4.11 17.24
N PRO A 242 22.31 4.55 16.32
CA PRO A 242 22.85 5.89 16.38
C PRO A 242 21.73 6.96 16.39
N GLY A 243 21.71 7.83 17.38
CA GLY A 243 20.62 8.79 17.57
C GLY A 243 20.41 9.71 16.37
N HIS A 244 21.51 10.14 15.72
CA HIS A 244 21.44 10.94 14.50
C HIS A 244 20.75 10.20 13.34
N LEU A 245 21.02 8.89 13.17
CA LEU A 245 20.35 8.07 12.14
C LEU A 245 18.87 7.94 12.45
N ALA A 246 18.51 7.65 13.70
CA ALA A 246 17.11 7.59 14.12
C ALA A 246 16.38 8.91 13.85
N GLY A 247 16.99 10.05 14.21
CA GLY A 247 16.44 11.37 13.94
C GLY A 247 16.28 11.66 12.45
N GLN A 248 17.23 11.26 11.61
CA GLN A 248 17.13 11.42 10.16
C GLN A 248 16.02 10.53 9.56
N ILE A 249 15.90 9.28 10.00
CA ILE A 249 14.82 8.37 9.53
C ILE A 249 13.46 8.96 9.91
N VAL A 250 13.29 9.45 11.14
CA VAL A 250 12.05 10.12 11.57
C VAL A 250 11.78 11.36 10.71
N ARG A 251 12.76 12.26 10.57
CA ARG A 251 12.61 13.49 9.79
C ARG A 251 12.21 13.25 8.33
N LYS A 252 12.72 12.16 7.71
CA LYS A 252 12.36 11.80 6.34
C LYS A 252 11.10 10.91 6.27
N GLY A 253 10.81 10.16 7.33
CA GLY A 253 9.65 9.28 7.41
C GLY A 253 8.36 10.02 7.77
N MET A 254 8.42 11.03 8.64
CA MET A 254 7.22 11.79 9.05
C MET A 254 6.44 12.40 7.88
N PRO A 255 7.07 13.05 6.89
CA PRO A 255 6.33 13.56 5.74
C PRO A 255 5.64 12.44 4.94
N LEU A 256 6.21 11.23 4.91
CA LEU A 256 5.58 10.09 4.24
C LEU A 256 4.38 9.57 5.02
N LEU A 257 4.49 9.46 6.36
CA LEU A 257 3.37 9.07 7.21
C LEU A 257 2.21 10.06 7.06
N VAL A 258 2.50 11.35 7.14
CA VAL A 258 1.51 12.42 6.94
C VAL A 258 0.92 12.34 5.53
N ASN A 259 1.75 12.07 4.50
CA ASN A 259 1.29 11.89 3.13
C ASN A 259 0.26 10.77 2.99
N GLU A 260 0.53 9.59 3.54
CA GLU A 260 -0.40 8.44 3.45
C GLU A 260 -1.75 8.77 4.13
N MET A 261 -1.72 9.44 5.29
CA MET A 261 -2.94 9.85 6.00
C MET A 261 -3.73 10.88 5.20
N PHE A 262 -3.09 11.97 4.76
CA PHE A 262 -3.75 13.04 4.01
C PHE A 262 -4.24 12.57 2.63
N TRP A 263 -3.49 11.70 1.97
CA TRP A 263 -3.91 11.09 0.72
C TRP A 263 -5.17 10.23 0.90
N SER A 264 -5.19 9.38 1.92
CA SER A 264 -6.37 8.55 2.24
C SER A 264 -7.60 9.40 2.55
N LEU A 265 -7.45 10.44 3.38
CA LEU A 265 -8.53 11.40 3.68
C LEU A 265 -8.98 12.14 2.41
N GLY A 266 -8.05 12.53 1.54
CA GLY A 266 -8.37 13.18 0.27
C GLY A 266 -9.18 12.30 -0.66
N MET A 267 -8.84 11.01 -0.76
CA MET A 267 -9.60 10.03 -1.54
C MET A 267 -11.00 9.80 -0.98
N THR A 268 -11.14 9.76 0.35
CA THR A 268 -12.45 9.70 1.02
C THR A 268 -13.27 10.94 0.71
N MET A 269 -12.67 12.13 0.76
CA MET A 269 -13.35 13.39 0.45
C MET A 269 -13.79 13.47 -1.01
N LEU A 270 -12.97 12.97 -1.94
CA LEU A 270 -13.37 12.86 -3.36
C LEU A 270 -14.59 11.96 -3.52
N THR A 271 -14.59 10.80 -2.87
CA THR A 271 -15.73 9.87 -2.90
C THR A 271 -16.98 10.54 -2.31
N GLN A 272 -16.83 11.30 -1.22
CA GLN A 272 -17.92 12.06 -0.61
C GLN A 272 -18.46 13.16 -1.56
N CYS A 273 -17.58 13.89 -2.26
CA CYS A 273 -18.03 14.86 -3.26
C CYS A 273 -18.87 14.18 -4.34
N TYR A 274 -18.40 13.07 -4.87
CA TYR A 274 -19.12 12.35 -5.94
C TYR A 274 -20.46 11.75 -5.44
N SER A 275 -20.54 11.31 -4.18
CA SER A 275 -21.74 10.73 -3.59
C SER A 275 -22.93 11.70 -3.56
N TYR A 276 -22.67 13.00 -3.66
CA TYR A 276 -23.71 14.03 -3.75
C TYR A 276 -24.59 13.89 -5.00
N ARG A 277 -24.14 13.14 -6.03
CA ARG A 277 -24.94 12.81 -7.23
C ARG A 277 -25.91 11.65 -7.04
N GLY A 278 -26.05 11.12 -5.82
CA GLY A 278 -27.05 10.12 -5.47
C GLY A 278 -26.47 8.71 -5.27
N LEU A 279 -27.36 7.77 -4.93
CA LEU A 279 -27.00 6.39 -4.60
C LEU A 279 -26.42 5.62 -5.79
N ASP A 280 -26.88 5.90 -7.00
CA ASP A 280 -26.38 5.28 -8.22
C ASP A 280 -24.92 5.64 -8.48
N ALA A 281 -24.52 6.88 -8.16
CA ALA A 281 -23.15 7.33 -8.23
C ALA A 281 -22.25 6.55 -7.24
N ILE A 282 -22.72 6.36 -6.01
CA ILE A 282 -21.99 5.58 -4.98
C ILE A 282 -21.81 4.13 -5.44
N ALA A 283 -22.89 3.51 -5.93
CA ALA A 283 -22.84 2.13 -6.42
C ALA A 283 -21.85 1.97 -7.59
N ALA A 284 -21.91 2.87 -8.57
CA ALA A 284 -21.01 2.87 -9.72
C ALA A 284 -19.54 3.09 -9.31
N LEU A 285 -19.26 4.01 -8.38
CA LEU A 285 -17.91 4.25 -7.84
C LEU A 285 -17.38 3.05 -7.07
N ASN A 286 -18.21 2.34 -6.30
CA ASN A 286 -17.81 1.14 -5.58
C ASN A 286 -17.43 0.01 -6.54
N ILE A 287 -18.22 -0.21 -7.60
CA ILE A 287 -17.91 -1.17 -8.66
C ILE A 287 -16.59 -0.80 -9.34
N ASN A 288 -16.44 0.49 -9.74
CA ASN A 288 -15.25 0.99 -10.37
C ASN A 288 -14.00 0.80 -9.47
N SER A 289 -14.06 1.19 -8.20
CA SER A 289 -12.93 1.09 -7.27
C SER A 289 -12.52 -0.36 -7.01
N THR A 290 -13.48 -1.27 -6.88
CA THR A 290 -13.22 -2.69 -6.65
C THR A 290 -12.44 -3.30 -7.83
N VAL A 291 -12.89 -3.03 -9.06
CA VAL A 291 -12.21 -3.51 -10.26
C VAL A 291 -10.85 -2.81 -10.43
N LEU A 292 -10.81 -1.49 -10.26
CA LEU A 292 -9.59 -0.70 -10.44
C LEU A 292 -8.46 -1.10 -9.47
N ASN A 293 -8.77 -1.52 -8.24
CA ASN A 293 -7.79 -1.97 -7.26
C ASN A 293 -6.95 -3.17 -7.76
N LEU A 294 -7.54 -4.06 -8.56
CA LEU A 294 -6.80 -5.16 -9.18
C LEU A 294 -5.71 -4.63 -10.13
N PHE A 295 -6.04 -3.62 -10.91
CA PHE A 295 -5.17 -3.04 -11.92
C PHE A 295 -4.13 -2.08 -11.35
N ASN A 296 -4.47 -1.35 -10.29
CA ASN A 296 -3.55 -0.48 -9.55
C ASN A 296 -2.38 -1.24 -8.92
N THR A 297 -2.55 -2.53 -8.67
CA THR A 297 -1.48 -3.41 -8.18
C THR A 297 -0.22 -3.33 -9.07
N VAL A 298 -0.38 -3.21 -10.38
CA VAL A 298 0.75 -3.05 -11.32
C VAL A 298 1.46 -1.72 -11.10
N ILE A 299 0.71 -0.62 -10.96
CA ILE A 299 1.27 0.73 -10.75
C ILE A 299 2.06 0.78 -9.43
N PHE A 300 1.48 0.28 -8.34
CA PHE A 300 2.15 0.27 -7.03
C PHE A 300 3.39 -0.62 -7.02
N THR A 301 3.34 -1.78 -7.69
CA THR A 301 4.50 -2.67 -7.79
C THR A 301 5.62 -2.05 -8.59
N MET A 302 5.31 -1.41 -9.72
CA MET A 302 6.30 -0.71 -10.52
C MET A 302 6.90 0.48 -9.76
N GLY A 303 6.09 1.24 -9.02
CA GLY A 303 6.56 2.32 -8.16
C GLY A 303 7.55 1.83 -7.10
N ASN A 304 7.20 0.79 -6.35
CA ASN A 304 8.13 0.17 -5.38
C ASN A 304 9.43 -0.26 -6.05
N THR A 305 9.37 -0.89 -7.22
CA THR A 305 10.54 -1.33 -7.98
C THR A 305 11.42 -0.14 -8.39
N VAL A 306 10.82 0.96 -8.86
CA VAL A 306 11.53 2.22 -9.14
C VAL A 306 12.25 2.72 -7.89
N GLY A 307 11.56 2.79 -6.75
CA GLY A 307 12.14 3.23 -5.49
C GLY A 307 13.36 2.39 -5.04
N ILE A 308 13.27 1.08 -5.18
CA ILE A 308 14.36 0.15 -4.84
C ILE A 308 15.55 0.34 -5.78
N VAL A 309 15.34 0.30 -7.10
CA VAL A 309 16.42 0.40 -8.09
C VAL A 309 17.14 1.74 -7.99
N ILE A 310 16.38 2.83 -7.96
CA ILE A 310 16.96 4.18 -7.84
C ILE A 310 17.64 4.37 -6.49
N GLY A 311 17.02 3.94 -5.40
CA GLY A 311 17.62 4.02 -4.05
C GLY A 311 18.97 3.30 -3.96
N ASN A 312 19.05 2.08 -4.51
CA ASN A 312 20.28 1.31 -4.54
C ASN A 312 21.38 2.01 -5.39
N LEU A 313 21.03 2.54 -6.56
CA LEU A 313 22.00 3.27 -7.41
C LEU A 313 22.48 4.56 -6.75
N LEU A 314 21.59 5.29 -6.08
CA LEU A 314 21.99 6.51 -5.32
C LEU A 314 22.90 6.16 -4.15
N GLY A 315 22.62 5.07 -3.44
CA GLY A 315 23.47 4.57 -2.35
C GLY A 315 24.87 4.13 -2.82
N ALA A 316 24.94 3.51 -4.00
CA ALA A 316 26.20 3.11 -4.64
C ALA A 316 26.97 4.28 -5.28
N GLU A 317 26.43 5.51 -5.22
CA GLU A 317 26.97 6.73 -5.87
C GLU A 317 27.02 6.62 -7.41
N GLU A 318 26.30 5.66 -8.00
CA GLU A 318 26.19 5.48 -9.44
C GLU A 318 25.19 6.47 -10.06
N TYR A 319 25.42 7.78 -9.89
CA TYR A 319 24.48 8.83 -10.28
C TYR A 319 24.16 8.86 -11.77
N ASP A 320 25.12 8.58 -12.63
CA ASP A 320 24.90 8.56 -14.08
C ASP A 320 24.01 7.39 -14.51
N ARG A 321 24.19 6.22 -13.88
CA ARG A 321 23.29 5.08 -14.09
C ARG A 321 21.90 5.36 -13.55
N ALA A 322 21.79 6.02 -12.39
CA ALA A 322 20.50 6.42 -11.83
C ALA A 322 19.75 7.37 -12.78
N ARG A 323 20.46 8.37 -13.37
CA ARG A 323 19.90 9.29 -14.38
C ARG A 323 19.49 8.59 -15.67
N ASP A 324 20.24 7.58 -16.09
CA ASP A 324 19.94 6.76 -17.28
C ASP A 324 18.74 5.82 -17.03
N TYR A 325 18.66 5.20 -15.83
CA TYR A 325 17.59 4.26 -15.50
C TYR A 325 16.26 4.93 -15.19
N CYS A 326 16.25 6.15 -14.65
CA CYS A 326 15.03 6.87 -14.28
C CYS A 326 14.02 6.97 -15.46
N PRO A 327 14.37 7.50 -16.65
CA PRO A 327 13.43 7.56 -17.78
C PRO A 327 13.07 6.17 -18.33
N LYS A 328 13.96 5.19 -18.25
CA LYS A 328 13.69 3.81 -18.68
C LYS A 328 12.67 3.12 -17.78
N LEU A 329 12.79 3.31 -16.45
CA LEU A 329 11.83 2.81 -15.46
C LEU A 329 10.46 3.48 -15.62
N ALA A 330 10.42 4.80 -15.82
CA ALA A 330 9.18 5.53 -16.07
C ALA A 330 8.50 5.06 -17.37
N ALA A 331 9.26 4.85 -18.45
CA ALA A 331 8.74 4.33 -19.70
C ALA A 331 8.21 2.90 -19.57
N LEU A 332 8.93 2.03 -18.85
CA LEU A 332 8.48 0.66 -18.60
C LEU A 332 7.21 0.64 -17.73
N SER A 333 7.13 1.49 -16.71
CA SER A 333 5.92 1.63 -15.89
C SER A 333 4.73 2.13 -16.73
N CYS A 334 4.97 3.10 -17.60
CA CYS A 334 3.97 3.63 -18.52
C CYS A 334 3.46 2.54 -19.49
N THR A 335 4.37 1.81 -20.13
CA THR A 335 3.99 0.76 -21.09
C THR A 335 3.29 -0.43 -20.43
N ALA A 336 3.74 -0.88 -19.26
CA ALA A 336 3.09 -1.92 -18.49
C ALA A 336 1.67 -1.49 -18.08
N SER A 337 1.51 -0.25 -17.60
CA SER A 337 0.20 0.27 -17.20
C SER A 337 -0.70 0.57 -18.39
N ALA A 338 -0.15 0.93 -19.55
CA ALA A 338 -0.91 1.06 -20.79
C ALA A 338 -1.48 -0.28 -21.25
N ALA A 339 -0.66 -1.35 -21.22
CA ALA A 339 -1.13 -2.70 -21.56
C ALA A 339 -2.27 -3.16 -20.63
N VAL A 340 -2.11 -2.92 -19.34
CA VAL A 340 -3.14 -3.20 -18.32
C VAL A 340 -4.36 -2.30 -18.51
N GLY A 341 -4.18 -1.05 -18.88
CA GLY A 341 -5.24 -0.09 -19.22
C GLY A 341 -6.08 -0.56 -20.41
N VAL A 342 -5.45 -1.09 -21.47
CA VAL A 342 -6.17 -1.69 -22.59
C VAL A 342 -7.05 -2.84 -22.13
N VAL A 343 -6.53 -3.74 -21.28
CA VAL A 343 -7.33 -4.84 -20.71
C VAL A 343 -8.51 -4.29 -19.90
N LEU A 344 -8.28 -3.31 -19.02
CA LEU A 344 -9.36 -2.68 -18.24
C LEU A 344 -10.42 -2.04 -19.15
N PHE A 345 -9.99 -1.34 -20.21
CA PHE A 345 -10.89 -0.70 -21.16
C PHE A 345 -11.80 -1.71 -21.87
N LEU A 346 -11.24 -2.87 -22.27
CA LEU A 346 -11.97 -3.92 -22.94
C LEU A 346 -12.96 -4.64 -22.01
N ILE A 347 -12.60 -4.84 -20.73
CA ILE A 347 -13.50 -5.50 -19.77
C ILE A 347 -14.49 -4.53 -19.11
N ALA A 348 -14.31 -3.21 -19.22
CA ALA A 348 -15.17 -2.21 -18.60
C ALA A 348 -16.68 -2.40 -18.88
N PRO A 349 -17.15 -2.78 -20.06
CA PRO A 349 -18.58 -3.02 -20.30
C PRO A 349 -19.09 -4.35 -19.71
N TYR A 350 -18.19 -5.28 -19.36
CA TYR A 350 -18.56 -6.62 -18.88
C TYR A 350 -18.45 -6.74 -17.36
N ALA A 351 -17.44 -6.12 -16.74
CA ALA A 351 -17.19 -6.23 -15.31
C ALA A 351 -18.39 -5.81 -14.43
N PRO A 352 -19.11 -4.70 -14.71
CA PRO A 352 -20.29 -4.34 -13.93
C PRO A 352 -21.45 -5.35 -14.03
N ARG A 353 -21.50 -6.17 -15.09
CA ARG A 353 -22.55 -7.21 -15.25
C ARG A 353 -22.43 -8.35 -14.25
N LEU A 354 -21.29 -8.47 -13.57
CA LEU A 354 -21.11 -9.41 -12.47
C LEU A 354 -21.87 -9.01 -11.20
N TYR A 355 -22.33 -7.76 -11.16
CA TYR A 355 -23.09 -7.20 -10.04
C TYR A 355 -24.59 -7.20 -10.39
N ASN A 356 -25.42 -7.59 -9.42
CA ASN A 356 -26.86 -7.55 -9.58
C ASN A 356 -27.39 -6.14 -9.33
N THR A 357 -27.32 -5.27 -10.36
CA THR A 357 -27.67 -3.85 -10.27
C THR A 357 -28.39 -3.37 -11.54
N SER A 358 -28.88 -2.12 -11.54
CA SER A 358 -29.58 -1.55 -12.69
C SER A 358 -28.67 -1.32 -13.89
N HIS A 359 -29.26 -1.30 -15.09
CA HIS A 359 -28.52 -1.03 -16.33
C HIS A 359 -27.84 0.35 -16.32
N GLU A 360 -28.45 1.33 -15.68
CA GLU A 360 -27.92 2.69 -15.54
C GLU A 360 -26.62 2.71 -14.72
N ILE A 361 -26.62 2.01 -13.56
CA ILE A 361 -25.42 1.88 -12.71
C ILE A 361 -24.32 1.14 -13.44
N MET A 362 -24.66 0.07 -14.20
CA MET A 362 -23.68 -0.68 -15.00
C MET A 362 -23.02 0.22 -16.04
N THR A 363 -23.81 1.03 -16.75
CA THR A 363 -23.33 1.94 -17.79
C THR A 363 -22.46 3.06 -17.20
N LEU A 364 -22.88 3.59 -16.05
CA LEU A 364 -22.14 4.60 -15.31
C LEU A 364 -20.78 4.06 -14.84
N ALA A 365 -20.76 2.88 -14.21
CA ALA A 365 -19.54 2.22 -13.76
C ALA A 365 -18.58 1.91 -14.94
N ALA A 366 -19.11 1.42 -16.06
CA ALA A 366 -18.31 1.17 -17.26
C ALA A 366 -17.67 2.46 -17.81
N SER A 367 -18.39 3.57 -17.77
CA SER A 367 -17.87 4.87 -18.21
C SER A 367 -16.73 5.37 -17.31
N LEU A 368 -16.88 5.24 -15.98
CA LEU A 368 -15.83 5.57 -15.01
C LEU A 368 -14.60 4.70 -15.20
N MET A 369 -14.78 3.39 -15.41
CA MET A 369 -13.69 2.45 -15.67
C MET A 369 -12.90 2.79 -16.94
N ARG A 370 -13.58 3.22 -18.02
CA ARG A 370 -12.92 3.64 -19.26
C ARG A 370 -12.05 4.87 -19.07
N ILE A 371 -12.52 5.85 -18.28
CA ILE A 371 -11.72 7.02 -17.91
C ILE A 371 -10.48 6.57 -17.16
N CYS A 372 -10.62 5.74 -16.13
CA CYS A 372 -9.49 5.20 -15.39
C CYS A 372 -8.51 4.45 -16.30
N ALA A 373 -9.01 3.59 -17.20
CA ALA A 373 -8.19 2.82 -18.12
C ALA A 373 -7.28 3.69 -19.01
N ILE A 374 -7.81 4.80 -19.53
CA ILE A 374 -7.05 5.77 -20.31
C ILE A 374 -6.02 6.51 -19.44
N MET A 375 -6.34 6.76 -18.17
CA MET A 375 -5.49 7.51 -17.26
C MET A 375 -4.42 6.66 -16.55
N LEU A 376 -4.51 5.32 -16.59
CA LEU A 376 -3.52 4.43 -15.94
C LEU A 376 -2.06 4.73 -16.35
N PRO A 377 -1.72 4.98 -17.64
CA PRO A 377 -0.35 5.35 -18.02
C PRO A 377 0.13 6.65 -17.39
N VAL A 378 -0.77 7.64 -17.25
CA VAL A 378 -0.49 8.93 -16.61
C VAL A 378 -0.19 8.71 -15.12
N HIS A 379 -1.03 7.95 -14.43
CA HIS A 379 -0.80 7.58 -13.03
C HIS A 379 0.50 6.82 -12.84
N ALA A 380 0.88 5.94 -13.77
CA ALA A 380 2.14 5.20 -13.70
C ALA A 380 3.38 6.10 -13.80
N VAL A 381 3.37 7.09 -14.68
CA VAL A 381 4.47 8.07 -14.82
C VAL A 381 4.55 8.95 -13.57
N THR A 382 3.42 9.43 -13.07
CA THR A 382 3.32 10.21 -11.83
C THR A 382 3.86 9.42 -10.64
N ASN A 383 3.46 8.15 -10.53
CA ASN A 383 3.91 7.24 -9.47
C ASN A 383 5.42 6.95 -9.57
N ALA A 384 5.95 6.71 -10.78
CA ALA A 384 7.40 6.54 -10.99
C ALA A 384 8.19 7.79 -10.58
N ALA A 385 7.68 8.99 -10.88
CA ALA A 385 8.28 10.24 -10.44
C ALA A 385 8.26 10.37 -8.90
N TYR A 386 7.13 10.08 -8.27
CA TYR A 386 6.97 10.07 -6.81
C TYR A 386 8.02 9.16 -6.13
N TRP A 387 8.13 7.91 -6.57
CA TRP A 387 9.07 6.95 -5.97
C TRP A 387 10.52 7.31 -6.23
N THR A 388 10.85 7.89 -7.39
CA THR A 388 12.20 8.39 -7.70
C THR A 388 12.60 9.53 -6.76
N ILE A 389 11.73 10.53 -6.58
CA ILE A 389 11.99 11.69 -5.70
C ILE A 389 12.08 11.22 -4.24
N ARG A 390 11.22 10.29 -3.83
CA ARG A 390 11.24 9.64 -2.52
C ARG A 390 12.55 8.92 -2.25
N ALA A 391 13.06 8.14 -3.22
CA ALA A 391 14.33 7.42 -3.12
C ALA A 391 15.54 8.35 -2.89
N GLY A 392 15.51 9.57 -3.43
CA GLY A 392 16.49 10.64 -3.15
C GLY A 392 16.28 11.38 -1.82
N GLY A 393 15.36 10.92 -0.96
CA GLY A 393 15.10 11.48 0.37
C GLY A 393 14.39 12.84 0.38
N ARG A 394 13.80 13.27 -0.74
CA ARG A 394 13.02 14.51 -0.85
C ARG A 394 11.54 14.29 -0.50
N THR A 395 11.31 13.67 0.66
CA THR A 395 9.98 13.24 1.11
C THR A 395 8.99 14.36 1.31
N TYR A 396 9.47 15.57 1.65
CA TYR A 396 8.61 16.75 1.75
C TYR A 396 8.04 17.17 0.38
N ILE A 397 8.85 17.06 -0.66
CA ILE A 397 8.40 17.37 -2.04
C ILE A 397 7.38 16.35 -2.50
N THR A 398 7.57 15.07 -2.15
CA THR A 398 6.58 14.02 -2.49
C THR A 398 5.25 14.25 -1.77
N MET A 399 5.26 14.65 -0.50
CA MET A 399 4.05 15.00 0.24
C MET A 399 3.32 16.20 -0.41
N LEU A 400 4.05 17.24 -0.78
CA LEU A 400 3.45 18.42 -1.44
C LEU A 400 2.86 18.07 -2.81
N SER A 401 3.60 17.30 -3.61
CA SER A 401 3.16 16.93 -4.96
C SER A 401 2.07 15.87 -5.00
N ASP A 402 1.83 15.15 -3.91
CA ASP A 402 0.82 14.11 -3.83
C ASP A 402 -0.39 14.55 -2.99
N SER A 403 -0.25 14.60 -1.66
CA SER A 403 -1.37 14.90 -0.78
C SER A 403 -1.87 16.33 -0.91
N VAL A 404 -0.97 17.33 -0.89
CA VAL A 404 -1.39 18.73 -0.99
C VAL A 404 -2.04 18.99 -2.36
N PHE A 405 -1.49 18.40 -3.44
CA PHE A 405 -2.11 18.47 -4.76
C PHE A 405 -3.51 17.88 -4.75
N THR A 406 -3.69 16.70 -4.15
CA THR A 406 -5.01 16.04 -4.06
C THR A 406 -6.03 16.94 -3.37
N TRP A 407 -5.68 17.56 -2.24
CA TRP A 407 -6.59 18.45 -1.51
C TRP A 407 -6.85 19.77 -2.23
N VAL A 408 -5.78 20.45 -2.67
CA VAL A 408 -5.90 21.81 -3.23
C VAL A 408 -6.45 21.78 -4.67
N VAL A 409 -6.14 20.74 -5.43
CA VAL A 409 -6.53 20.68 -6.84
C VAL A 409 -7.68 19.69 -7.04
N SER A 410 -7.46 18.41 -6.76
CA SER A 410 -8.43 17.36 -7.14
C SER A 410 -9.74 17.49 -6.35
N VAL A 411 -9.66 17.65 -5.02
CA VAL A 411 -10.87 17.82 -4.15
C VAL A 411 -11.56 19.12 -4.47
N THR A 412 -10.84 20.22 -4.67
CA THR A 412 -11.44 21.51 -5.00
C THR A 412 -12.16 21.47 -6.34
N ILE A 413 -11.54 20.90 -7.38
CA ILE A 413 -12.19 20.72 -8.69
C ILE A 413 -13.44 19.85 -8.54
N ALA A 414 -13.36 18.70 -7.85
CA ALA A 414 -14.51 17.83 -7.62
C ALA A 414 -15.63 18.55 -6.90
N TRP A 415 -15.30 19.28 -5.82
CA TRP A 415 -16.29 20.03 -5.05
C TRP A 415 -16.98 21.09 -5.89
N VAL A 416 -16.23 21.91 -6.65
CA VAL A 416 -16.79 22.96 -7.51
C VAL A 416 -17.68 22.35 -8.60
N LEU A 417 -17.20 21.34 -9.31
CA LEU A 417 -17.95 20.73 -10.41
C LEU A 417 -19.23 20.04 -9.92
N ILE A 418 -19.18 19.38 -8.78
CA ILE A 418 -20.33 18.65 -8.25
C ILE A 418 -21.36 19.60 -7.61
N HIS A 419 -20.93 20.62 -6.83
CA HIS A 419 -21.85 21.46 -6.06
C HIS A 419 -22.26 22.74 -6.76
N LYS A 420 -21.42 23.29 -7.66
CA LYS A 420 -21.66 24.59 -8.31
C LYS A 420 -22.08 24.49 -9.77
N THR A 421 -21.92 23.28 -10.37
CA THR A 421 -22.32 23.06 -11.76
C THR A 421 -23.31 21.92 -11.86
N GLY A 422 -24.13 21.91 -12.94
CA GLY A 422 -25.05 20.81 -13.26
C GLY A 422 -24.39 19.63 -14.00
N LEU A 423 -23.04 19.55 -14.05
CA LEU A 423 -22.35 18.55 -14.84
C LEU A 423 -22.64 17.12 -14.39
N PRO A 424 -22.86 16.18 -15.30
CA PRO A 424 -22.97 14.76 -14.97
C PRO A 424 -21.72 14.22 -14.26
N LEU A 425 -21.90 13.14 -13.46
CA LEU A 425 -20.79 12.53 -12.70
C LEU A 425 -19.60 12.14 -13.59
N VAL A 426 -19.87 11.56 -14.76
CA VAL A 426 -18.81 11.08 -15.68
C VAL A 426 -17.91 12.23 -16.13
N GLU A 427 -18.49 13.37 -16.46
CA GLU A 427 -17.74 14.56 -16.89
C GLU A 427 -16.94 15.16 -15.73
N ALA A 428 -17.58 15.31 -14.56
CA ALA A 428 -16.88 15.79 -13.36
C ALA A 428 -15.70 14.88 -13.00
N TYR A 429 -15.91 13.57 -13.05
CA TYR A 429 -14.87 12.55 -12.81
C TYR A 429 -13.74 12.64 -13.83
N LEU A 430 -14.05 12.86 -15.12
CA LEU A 430 -13.06 13.06 -16.17
C LEU A 430 -12.20 14.30 -15.90
N PHE A 431 -12.79 15.45 -15.57
CA PHE A 431 -12.03 16.67 -15.29
C PHE A 431 -11.09 16.52 -14.08
N VAL A 432 -11.54 15.85 -13.01
CA VAL A 432 -10.67 15.57 -11.86
C VAL A 432 -9.51 14.67 -12.25
N ASN A 433 -9.74 13.64 -13.07
CA ASN A 433 -8.67 12.77 -13.56
C ASN A 433 -7.72 13.51 -14.53
N LEU A 434 -8.22 14.43 -15.36
CA LEU A 434 -7.36 15.26 -16.23
C LEU A 434 -6.43 16.17 -15.43
N ALA A 435 -6.78 16.58 -14.20
CA ALA A 435 -5.88 17.30 -13.33
C ALA A 435 -4.60 16.51 -12.98
N GLU A 436 -4.62 15.18 -13.03
CA GLU A 436 -3.43 14.33 -12.84
C GLU A 436 -2.36 14.57 -13.93
N LEU A 437 -2.73 15.09 -15.11
CA LEU A 437 -1.76 15.53 -16.13
C LEU A 437 -0.88 16.67 -15.62
N ILE A 438 -1.43 17.58 -14.82
CA ILE A 438 -0.68 18.66 -14.18
C ILE A 438 0.32 18.06 -13.19
N LYS A 439 -0.12 17.11 -12.37
CA LYS A 439 0.72 16.39 -11.40
C LYS A 439 1.85 15.64 -12.11
N MET A 440 1.55 14.96 -13.21
CA MET A 440 2.53 14.30 -14.06
C MET A 440 3.57 15.30 -14.62
N ALA A 441 3.12 16.45 -15.14
CA ALA A 441 4.02 17.49 -15.67
C ALA A 441 4.96 18.03 -14.57
N ILE A 442 4.43 18.31 -13.38
CA ILE A 442 5.23 18.71 -12.21
C ILE A 442 6.26 17.63 -11.89
N GLY A 443 5.85 16.36 -11.83
CA GLY A 443 6.74 15.22 -11.58
C GLY A 443 7.88 15.14 -12.59
N ILE A 444 7.58 15.26 -13.89
CA ILE A 444 8.58 15.25 -14.97
C ILE A 444 9.56 16.43 -14.85
N ILE A 445 9.07 17.63 -14.53
CA ILE A 445 9.91 18.82 -14.34
C ILE A 445 10.88 18.59 -13.15
N LEU A 446 10.38 18.06 -12.03
CA LEU A 446 11.20 17.78 -10.86
C LEU A 446 12.25 16.70 -11.15
N LEU A 447 11.89 15.66 -11.92
CA LEU A 447 12.85 14.63 -12.36
C LEU A 447 13.94 15.23 -13.24
N ARG A 448 13.59 16.09 -14.22
CA ARG A 448 14.54 16.74 -15.12
C ARG A 448 15.49 17.69 -14.39
N ARG A 449 15.02 18.36 -13.33
CA ARG A 449 15.85 19.22 -12.47
C ARG A 449 16.87 18.44 -11.64
N GLY A 450 16.76 17.11 -11.55
CA GLY A 450 17.72 16.26 -10.86
C GLY A 450 17.75 16.43 -9.33
N ILE A 451 16.72 17.02 -8.71
CA ILE A 451 16.65 17.29 -7.27
C ILE A 451 16.70 16.02 -6.42
N TRP A 452 16.41 14.87 -7.01
CA TRP A 452 16.38 13.56 -6.40
C TRP A 452 17.74 12.84 -6.41
N VAL A 453 18.69 13.31 -7.23
CA VAL A 453 20.03 12.71 -7.37
C VAL A 453 20.85 13.07 -6.15
N ARG A 454 20.67 12.30 -5.08
CA ARG A 454 21.26 12.57 -3.79
C ARG A 454 21.49 11.29 -2.99
N ASN A 455 22.70 11.18 -2.42
CA ASN A 455 23.01 10.16 -1.43
C ASN A 455 22.78 10.76 -0.02
N ILE A 456 21.91 10.12 0.78
CA ILE A 456 21.56 10.57 2.14
C ILE A 456 22.28 9.79 3.24
N VAL A 457 23.11 8.80 2.85
CA VAL A 457 23.84 7.92 3.78
C VAL A 457 25.36 8.19 3.77
N THR A 458 25.83 9.21 3.06
CA THR A 458 27.23 9.66 3.12
C THR A 458 27.54 10.39 4.41
N GLY A 459 28.77 10.21 4.93
CA GLY A 459 29.19 10.83 6.19
C GLY A 459 29.09 12.35 6.26
N GLU A 460 29.11 13.05 5.13
CA GLU A 460 28.97 14.51 5.06
C GLU A 460 27.58 15.01 5.46
N GLU A 461 26.51 14.33 5.07
CA GLU A 461 25.15 14.69 5.51
C GLU A 461 24.87 14.23 6.95
N ILE A 462 25.48 13.13 7.36
CA ILE A 462 25.45 12.66 8.75
C ILE A 462 26.16 13.66 9.67
N ALA A 463 27.29 14.25 9.23
CA ALA A 463 28.04 15.26 9.97
C ALA A 463 27.39 16.66 9.96
N ALA A 464 26.70 17.03 8.87
CA ALA A 464 26.01 18.32 8.78
C ALA A 464 24.78 18.40 9.72
N GLY A 465 24.12 17.25 10.01
CA GLY A 465 23.05 17.18 11.01
C GLY A 465 23.52 17.33 12.46
N SER A 466 24.81 17.09 12.75
CA SER A 466 25.37 17.21 14.10
C SER A 466 25.86 18.62 14.43
N LYS A 467 26.00 19.53 13.44
CA LYS A 467 26.44 20.90 13.63
C LYS A 467 25.30 21.92 13.73
N GLY A 468 24.04 21.43 13.72
CA GLY A 468 22.84 22.28 13.77
C GLY A 468 21.99 22.11 15.03
N ASN A 469 22.59 21.69 16.15
CA ASN A 469 21.97 21.72 17.48
C ASN A 469 22.82 22.61 18.39
#